data_7ff434cc635ce09f8c25319f6e884fb8
#
_entry.id   7ff434cc635ce09f8c25319f6e884fb8
#
_cell.length_a   1.000
_cell.length_b   1.000
_cell.length_c   1.000
_cell.angle_alpha   90.00
_cell.angle_beta   90.00
_cell.angle_gamma   90.00
#
_symmetry.space_group_name_H-M   'P 1'
#
loop_
_entity.id
_entity.type
_entity.pdbx_description
1 polymer ?
#
loop_
_entity_poly.entity_id
_entity_poly.type
_entity_poly.pdbx_seq_one_letter_code
_entity_poly.pdbx_strand_id
1 'polypeptide(L)'
;VSDAPIGIFDSGVGGLTVARAILDQLPNESTLYIGDTARGPYGPRPLAEVRTFALETLDYLVDQGVKALVIACNTASAAMLRDARERYSIPVIEVIQPAVRRAVAATRTGRIGVIGTRATIDSKAYLDAFAAAPQLQVTSIACPLFVEFVERGETSGEAITKVARDYLAPMMESDVDTLVLGCTHYPLLTGVISYVMGNGVSLVSSAEETAKDLYRTLVENSLLRAAGKGPATHSFLATGDSAAFEVLARRFLGPEVGSVKHIEWK
;
A
#
# COMPACT_ATOMS: atom_id res chain seq x y z
N VAL A 1 -7.68 -2.73 25.34
CA VAL A 1 -7.13 -4.02 24.92
C VAL A 1 -8.18 -4.76 24.12
N SER A 2 -7.85 -5.20 22.90
CA SER A 2 -8.77 -5.89 21.99
C SER A 2 -8.12 -7.08 21.30
N ASP A 3 -8.76 -8.23 21.33
CA ASP A 3 -8.32 -9.44 20.62
C ASP A 3 -8.82 -9.48 19.17
N ALA A 4 -9.66 -8.52 18.76
CA ALA A 4 -10.15 -8.41 17.40
C ALA A 4 -8.99 -8.20 16.39
N PRO A 5 -9.08 -8.71 15.16
CA PRO A 5 -8.02 -8.57 14.17
C PRO A 5 -7.94 -7.14 13.62
N ILE A 6 -6.80 -6.82 13.04
CA ILE A 6 -6.63 -5.65 12.18
C ILE A 6 -7.12 -6.01 10.78
N GLY A 7 -8.03 -5.22 10.23
CA GLY A 7 -8.49 -5.37 8.85
C GLY A 7 -7.53 -4.67 7.88
N ILE A 8 -7.03 -5.39 6.88
CA ILE A 8 -6.12 -4.85 5.86
C ILE A 8 -6.78 -5.04 4.48
N PHE A 9 -6.93 -3.96 3.75
CA PHE A 9 -7.56 -3.94 2.44
C PHE A 9 -6.59 -3.49 1.34
N ASP A 10 -6.60 -4.22 0.24
CA ASP A 10 -5.95 -3.86 -1.02
C ASP A 10 -6.82 -4.28 -2.22
N SER A 11 -6.55 -3.67 -3.38
CA SER A 11 -7.20 -4.07 -4.65
C SER A 11 -6.79 -5.45 -5.16
N GLY A 12 -5.76 -6.05 -4.58
CA GLY A 12 -5.23 -7.34 -4.99
C GLY A 12 -4.18 -7.90 -4.03
N VAL A 13 -3.04 -8.32 -4.57
CA VAL A 13 -1.95 -8.95 -3.82
C VAL A 13 -0.90 -7.96 -3.32
N GLY A 14 -0.79 -6.78 -3.96
CA GLY A 14 0.28 -5.81 -3.67
C GLY A 14 0.31 -5.34 -2.22
N GLY A 15 -0.86 -5.17 -1.60
CA GLY A 15 -0.99 -4.78 -0.20
C GLY A 15 -0.37 -5.73 0.80
N LEU A 16 0.02 -6.93 0.37
CA LEU A 16 0.79 -7.87 1.20
C LEU A 16 2.19 -7.34 1.55
N THR A 17 2.72 -6.36 0.84
CA THR A 17 3.93 -5.62 1.24
C THR A 17 3.70 -4.83 2.52
N VAL A 18 2.52 -4.22 2.66
CA VAL A 18 2.11 -3.52 3.88
C VAL A 18 1.79 -4.53 4.99
N ALA A 19 1.09 -5.61 4.67
CA ALA A 19 0.81 -6.68 5.62
C ALA A 19 2.11 -7.27 6.20
N ARG A 20 3.15 -7.49 5.38
CA ARG A 20 4.47 -7.94 5.84
C ARG A 20 5.04 -7.00 6.91
N ALA A 21 5.06 -5.70 6.64
CA ALA A 21 5.56 -4.72 7.59
C ALA A 21 4.76 -4.72 8.90
N ILE A 22 3.44 -4.94 8.83
CA ILE A 22 2.58 -5.05 10.00
C ILE A 22 2.91 -6.33 10.80
N LEU A 23 3.04 -7.48 10.15
CA LEU A 23 3.40 -8.74 10.81
C LEU A 23 4.76 -8.64 11.51
N ASP A 24 5.74 -8.01 10.86
CA ASP A 24 7.10 -7.87 11.39
C ASP A 24 7.16 -6.91 12.60
N GLN A 25 6.42 -5.81 12.57
CA GLN A 25 6.42 -4.79 13.63
C GLN A 25 5.43 -5.09 14.78
N LEU A 26 4.36 -5.83 14.47
CA LEU A 26 3.25 -6.12 15.37
C LEU A 26 2.97 -7.63 15.46
N PRO A 27 3.96 -8.45 15.81
CA PRO A 27 3.87 -9.93 15.72
C PRO A 27 2.79 -10.55 16.61
N ASN A 28 2.30 -9.81 17.58
CA ASN A 28 1.25 -10.28 18.50
C ASN A 28 -0.18 -9.94 18.02
N GLU A 29 -0.31 -9.17 16.93
CA GLU A 29 -1.60 -8.73 16.41
C GLU A 29 -2.14 -9.71 15.36
N SER A 30 -3.40 -10.09 15.51
CA SER A 30 -4.12 -10.86 14.48
C SER A 30 -4.53 -9.97 13.32
N THR A 31 -4.54 -10.51 12.11
CA THR A 31 -4.88 -9.76 10.89
C THR A 31 -5.91 -10.48 10.04
N LEU A 32 -6.78 -9.72 9.39
CA LEU A 32 -7.70 -10.15 8.36
C LEU A 32 -7.43 -9.34 7.08
N TYR A 33 -6.80 -9.98 6.11
CA TYR A 33 -6.48 -9.36 4.83
C TYR A 33 -7.56 -9.68 3.79
N ILE A 34 -7.96 -8.68 3.01
CA ILE A 34 -8.82 -8.86 1.84
C ILE A 34 -8.19 -8.22 0.61
N GLY A 35 -8.02 -9.02 -0.46
CA GLY A 35 -7.67 -8.55 -1.79
C GLY A 35 -8.88 -8.57 -2.71
N ASP A 36 -9.29 -7.39 -3.20
CA ASP A 36 -10.45 -7.26 -4.09
C ASP A 36 -10.10 -7.58 -5.56
N THR A 37 -9.60 -8.78 -5.76
CA THR A 37 -9.08 -9.24 -7.06
C THR A 37 -10.14 -9.40 -8.15
N ALA A 38 -11.41 -9.60 -7.79
CA ALA A 38 -12.51 -9.67 -8.76
C ALA A 38 -12.71 -8.32 -9.49
N ARG A 39 -12.44 -7.20 -8.82
CA ARG A 39 -12.57 -5.83 -9.34
C ARG A 39 -11.23 -5.14 -9.59
N GLY A 40 -10.14 -5.77 -9.16
CA GLY A 40 -8.77 -5.30 -9.44
C GLY A 40 -8.39 -5.44 -10.93
N PRO A 41 -7.33 -4.75 -11.38
CA PRO A 41 -6.60 -3.70 -10.65
C PRO A 41 -7.37 -2.37 -10.60
N TYR A 42 -7.17 -1.58 -9.55
CA TYR A 42 -7.81 -0.27 -9.39
C TYR A 42 -7.11 0.86 -10.14
N GLY A 43 -5.82 0.70 -10.44
CA GLY A 43 -5.00 1.75 -11.04
C GLY A 43 -5.52 2.37 -12.35
N PRO A 44 -6.12 1.62 -13.27
CA PRO A 44 -6.71 2.16 -14.50
C PRO A 44 -8.16 2.63 -14.36
N ARG A 45 -8.81 2.43 -13.19
CA ARG A 45 -10.23 2.73 -13.01
C ARG A 45 -10.51 4.19 -12.63
N PRO A 46 -11.71 4.72 -12.95
CA PRO A 46 -12.16 6.01 -12.42
C PRO A 46 -12.20 6.01 -10.90
N LEU A 47 -11.76 7.11 -10.26
CA LEU A 47 -11.72 7.23 -8.80
C LEU A 47 -13.09 7.03 -8.13
N ALA A 48 -14.18 7.45 -8.77
CA ALA A 48 -15.53 7.25 -8.24
C ALA A 48 -15.90 5.76 -8.11
N GLU A 49 -15.48 4.95 -9.09
CA GLU A 49 -15.67 3.50 -9.07
C GLU A 49 -14.81 2.85 -7.99
N VAL A 50 -13.53 3.25 -7.90
CA VAL A 50 -12.60 2.79 -6.85
C VAL A 50 -13.14 3.12 -5.46
N ARG A 51 -13.68 4.32 -5.28
CA ARG A 51 -14.31 4.74 -4.01
C ARG A 51 -15.44 3.81 -3.62
N THR A 52 -16.35 3.47 -4.53
CA THR A 52 -17.47 2.56 -4.27
C THR A 52 -16.95 1.19 -3.84
N PHE A 53 -16.07 0.59 -4.60
CA PHE A 53 -15.51 -0.74 -4.32
C PHE A 53 -14.75 -0.78 -2.99
N ALA A 54 -13.98 0.26 -2.71
CA ALA A 54 -13.22 0.34 -1.47
C ALA A 54 -14.14 0.45 -0.24
N LEU A 55 -15.19 1.26 -0.31
CA LEU A 55 -16.15 1.39 0.79
C LEU A 55 -16.89 0.08 1.06
N GLU A 56 -17.35 -0.62 0.03
CA GLU A 56 -17.98 -1.95 0.18
C GLU A 56 -17.03 -2.95 0.84
N THR A 57 -15.75 -2.94 0.45
CA THR A 57 -14.75 -3.85 1.02
C THR A 57 -14.46 -3.52 2.49
N LEU A 58 -14.38 -2.24 2.83
CA LEU A 58 -14.18 -1.81 4.22
C LEU A 58 -15.41 -2.08 5.08
N ASP A 59 -16.62 -1.88 4.56
CA ASP A 59 -17.87 -2.26 5.24
C ASP A 59 -17.85 -3.76 5.60
N TYR A 60 -17.45 -4.61 4.65
CA TYR A 60 -17.28 -6.03 4.92
C TYR A 60 -16.30 -6.32 6.07
N LEU A 61 -15.12 -5.67 6.08
CA LEU A 61 -14.16 -5.84 7.17
C LEU A 61 -14.71 -5.39 8.52
N VAL A 62 -15.44 -4.28 8.56
CA VAL A 62 -16.10 -3.79 9.79
C VAL A 62 -17.13 -4.79 10.28
N ASP A 63 -17.92 -5.38 9.39
CA ASP A 63 -18.90 -6.42 9.74
C ASP A 63 -18.23 -7.71 10.27
N GLN A 64 -16.97 -7.97 9.90
CA GLN A 64 -16.18 -9.05 10.50
C GLN A 64 -15.62 -8.70 11.90
N GLY A 65 -15.89 -7.51 12.40
CA GLY A 65 -15.50 -7.11 13.76
C GLY A 65 -14.04 -6.73 13.93
N VAL A 66 -13.39 -6.19 12.90
CA VAL A 66 -12.00 -5.70 13.01
C VAL A 66 -11.92 -4.49 13.94
N LYS A 67 -10.79 -4.32 14.64
CA LYS A 67 -10.57 -3.21 15.58
C LYS A 67 -9.96 -1.96 14.97
N ALA A 68 -9.37 -2.08 13.80
CA ALA A 68 -8.80 -1.00 13.01
C ALA A 68 -8.79 -1.39 11.54
N LEU A 69 -8.80 -0.41 10.65
CA LEU A 69 -8.73 -0.58 9.21
C LEU A 69 -7.41 -0.02 8.68
N VAL A 70 -6.75 -0.78 7.80
CA VAL A 70 -5.59 -0.34 7.02
C VAL A 70 -5.93 -0.38 5.55
N ILE A 71 -5.92 0.77 4.90
CA ILE A 71 -6.08 0.91 3.45
C ILE A 71 -4.68 0.82 2.84
N ALA A 72 -4.27 -0.40 2.45
CA ALA A 72 -2.94 -0.66 1.90
C ALA A 72 -2.79 -0.16 0.45
N CYS A 73 -3.88 -0.08 -0.30
CA CYS A 73 -3.89 0.36 -1.69
C CYS A 73 -3.75 1.89 -1.79
N ASN A 74 -2.72 2.38 -2.50
CA ASN A 74 -2.54 3.82 -2.75
C ASN A 74 -3.69 4.41 -3.56
N THR A 75 -4.17 3.70 -4.59
CA THR A 75 -5.30 4.16 -5.41
C THR A 75 -6.58 4.29 -4.60
N ALA A 76 -6.86 3.32 -3.73
CA ALA A 76 -8.00 3.39 -2.82
C ALA A 76 -7.84 4.51 -1.78
N SER A 77 -6.66 4.66 -1.21
CA SER A 77 -6.35 5.76 -0.27
C SER A 77 -6.61 7.13 -0.92
N ALA A 78 -6.18 7.30 -2.17
CA ALA A 78 -6.41 8.53 -2.93
C ALA A 78 -7.91 8.80 -3.19
N ALA A 79 -8.70 7.74 -3.39
CA ALA A 79 -10.12 7.85 -3.76
C ALA A 79 -11.05 8.12 -2.57
N MET A 80 -10.69 7.65 -1.34
CA MET A 80 -11.73 7.51 -0.32
C MET A 80 -11.30 7.72 1.14
N LEU A 81 -10.06 8.15 1.41
CA LEU A 81 -9.57 8.30 2.77
C LEU A 81 -10.47 9.18 3.66
N ARG A 82 -10.92 10.31 3.13
CA ARG A 82 -11.78 11.24 3.87
C ARG A 82 -13.10 10.57 4.23
N ASP A 83 -13.73 9.91 3.26
CA ASP A 83 -14.99 9.20 3.46
C ASP A 83 -14.88 8.10 4.52
N ALA A 84 -13.77 7.34 4.51
CA ALA A 84 -13.54 6.27 5.47
C ALA A 84 -13.44 6.80 6.90
N ARG A 85 -12.74 7.91 7.11
CA ARG A 85 -12.59 8.53 8.43
C ARG A 85 -13.90 9.07 8.98
N GLU A 86 -14.78 9.57 8.11
CA GLU A 86 -16.10 10.06 8.50
C GLU A 86 -17.10 8.91 8.73
N ARG A 87 -16.95 7.79 7.99
CA ARG A 87 -17.89 6.67 8.01
C ARG A 87 -17.71 5.72 9.19
N TYR A 88 -16.46 5.46 9.60
CA TYR A 88 -16.13 4.40 10.57
C TYR A 88 -15.75 4.99 11.93
N SER A 89 -16.28 4.38 13.01
CA SER A 89 -15.94 4.73 14.40
C SER A 89 -14.61 4.12 14.87
N ILE A 90 -14.09 3.12 14.16
CA ILE A 90 -12.79 2.52 14.42
C ILE A 90 -11.69 3.27 13.68
N PRO A 91 -10.42 3.21 14.17
CA PRO A 91 -9.33 3.88 13.50
C PRO A 91 -9.11 3.43 12.06
N VAL A 92 -8.86 4.39 11.17
CA VAL A 92 -8.52 4.15 9.76
C VAL A 92 -7.14 4.70 9.47
N ILE A 93 -6.25 3.82 9.04
CA ILE A 93 -4.87 4.13 8.65
C ILE A 93 -4.73 3.90 7.14
N GLU A 94 -4.01 4.78 6.46
CA GLU A 94 -3.77 4.71 5.02
C GLU A 94 -2.27 4.88 4.72
N VAL A 95 -1.89 4.79 3.45
CA VAL A 95 -0.48 4.68 3.05
C VAL A 95 0.13 5.97 2.49
N ILE A 96 -0.66 6.99 2.13
CA ILE A 96 -0.16 8.22 1.50
C ILE A 96 0.54 9.13 2.52
N GLN A 97 -0.15 9.50 3.59
CA GLN A 97 0.38 10.40 4.61
C GLN A 97 1.66 9.89 5.29
N PRO A 98 1.76 8.60 5.68
CA PRO A 98 2.99 8.04 6.20
C PRO A 98 4.17 8.15 5.22
N ALA A 99 3.94 7.86 3.94
CA ALA A 99 4.96 7.97 2.90
C ALA A 99 5.44 9.43 2.71
N VAL A 100 4.50 10.38 2.70
CA VAL A 100 4.81 11.82 2.57
C VAL A 100 5.66 12.29 3.75
N ARG A 101 5.29 11.96 4.99
CA ARG A 101 6.10 12.31 6.17
C ARG A 101 7.51 11.74 6.09
N ARG A 102 7.64 10.50 5.64
CA ARG A 102 8.95 9.87 5.47
C ARG A 102 9.78 10.55 4.38
N ALA A 103 9.17 10.88 3.25
CA ALA A 103 9.83 11.56 2.15
C ALA A 103 10.32 12.97 2.56
N VAL A 104 9.50 13.73 3.27
CA VAL A 104 9.88 15.04 3.82
C VAL A 104 11.08 14.94 4.76
N ALA A 105 11.12 13.90 5.60
CA ALA A 105 12.24 13.66 6.51
C ALA A 105 13.50 13.12 5.81
N ALA A 106 13.38 12.48 4.65
CA ALA A 106 14.49 11.86 3.94
C ALA A 106 15.18 12.81 2.95
N THR A 107 14.44 13.75 2.35
CA THR A 107 15.01 14.64 1.33
C THR A 107 16.05 15.59 1.92
N ARG A 108 17.10 15.80 1.16
CA ARG A 108 18.19 16.74 1.48
C ARG A 108 18.11 18.01 0.64
N THR A 109 17.61 17.89 -0.60
CA THR A 109 17.55 18.97 -1.57
C THR A 109 16.15 19.59 -1.71
N GLY A 110 15.13 18.95 -1.14
CA GLY A 110 13.74 19.34 -1.31
C GLY A 110 13.13 18.90 -2.65
N ARG A 111 13.84 18.08 -3.44
CA ARG A 111 13.36 17.57 -4.73
C ARG A 111 12.91 16.13 -4.58
N ILE A 112 11.61 15.92 -4.63
CA ILE A 112 10.97 14.63 -4.36
C ILE A 112 10.25 14.15 -5.62
N GLY A 113 10.45 12.88 -5.97
CA GLY A 113 9.68 12.18 -6.98
C GLY A 113 8.57 11.33 -6.34
N VAL A 114 7.46 11.20 -7.05
CA VAL A 114 6.40 10.25 -6.71
C VAL A 114 6.06 9.44 -7.95
N ILE A 115 6.16 8.13 -7.85
CA ILE A 115 5.66 7.21 -8.88
C ILE A 115 4.45 6.44 -8.35
N GLY A 116 3.47 6.22 -9.21
CA GLY A 116 2.22 5.56 -8.81
C GLY A 116 1.46 5.01 -10.01
N THR A 117 0.27 4.48 -9.74
CA THR A 117 -0.68 4.14 -10.80
C THR A 117 -1.23 5.42 -11.43
N ARG A 118 -1.84 5.29 -12.60
CA ARG A 118 -2.47 6.44 -13.27
C ARG A 118 -3.50 7.11 -12.37
N ALA A 119 -4.44 6.35 -11.80
CA ALA A 119 -5.46 6.92 -10.92
C ALA A 119 -4.88 7.62 -9.68
N THR A 120 -3.82 7.07 -9.07
CA THR A 120 -3.14 7.71 -7.94
C THR A 120 -2.53 9.05 -8.33
N ILE A 121 -1.83 9.11 -9.46
CA ILE A 121 -1.18 10.34 -9.93
C ILE A 121 -2.21 11.39 -10.38
N ASP A 122 -3.21 10.97 -11.15
CA ASP A 122 -4.26 11.87 -11.66
C ASP A 122 -5.13 12.45 -10.50
N SER A 123 -5.27 11.73 -9.39
CA SER A 123 -5.98 12.20 -8.20
C SER A 123 -5.34 13.40 -7.53
N LYS A 124 -4.02 13.62 -7.74
CA LYS A 124 -3.18 14.61 -7.07
C LYS A 124 -3.08 14.43 -5.54
N ALA A 125 -3.52 13.29 -4.97
CA ALA A 125 -3.55 13.05 -3.54
C ALA A 125 -2.17 13.20 -2.87
N TYR A 126 -1.10 12.77 -3.54
CA TYR A 126 0.27 13.01 -3.05
C TYR A 126 0.66 14.48 -3.08
N LEU A 127 0.33 15.22 -4.14
CA LEU A 127 0.61 16.66 -4.25
C LEU A 127 -0.13 17.43 -3.16
N ASP A 128 -1.40 17.10 -2.92
CA ASP A 128 -2.19 17.72 -1.85
C ASP A 128 -1.59 17.41 -0.47
N ALA A 129 -1.09 16.20 -0.26
CA ALA A 129 -0.42 15.83 0.99
C ALA A 129 0.91 16.56 1.19
N PHE A 130 1.67 16.86 0.12
CA PHE A 130 2.88 17.66 0.16
C PHE A 130 2.61 19.18 0.26
N ALA A 131 1.39 19.65 0.04
CA ALA A 131 1.06 21.07 0.06
C ALA A 131 1.35 21.76 1.42
N ALA A 132 1.43 20.98 2.50
CA ALA A 132 1.86 21.47 3.82
C ALA A 132 3.35 21.86 3.88
N ALA A 133 4.14 21.49 2.87
CA ALA A 133 5.58 21.80 2.75
C ALA A 133 5.86 22.49 1.41
N PRO A 134 5.43 23.75 1.22
CA PRO A 134 5.45 24.46 -0.07
C PRO A 134 6.87 24.74 -0.62
N GLN A 135 7.90 24.58 0.19
CA GLN A 135 9.30 24.69 -0.22
C GLN A 135 9.80 23.50 -1.03
N LEU A 136 9.03 22.38 -1.05
CA LEU A 136 9.41 21.18 -1.77
C LEU A 136 9.01 21.26 -3.24
N GLN A 137 9.85 20.68 -4.09
CA GLN A 137 9.56 20.48 -5.50
C GLN A 137 9.19 19.01 -5.71
N VAL A 138 7.95 18.75 -6.12
CA VAL A 138 7.44 17.39 -6.28
C VAL A 138 7.15 17.11 -7.76
N THR A 139 7.81 16.09 -8.29
CA THR A 139 7.58 15.55 -9.64
C THR A 139 6.83 14.23 -9.55
N SER A 140 5.70 14.11 -10.23
CA SER A 140 4.85 12.91 -10.18
C SER A 140 4.71 12.25 -11.55
N ILE A 141 4.86 10.93 -11.62
CA ILE A 141 4.77 10.17 -12.88
C ILE A 141 3.97 8.88 -12.65
N ALA A 142 3.06 8.59 -13.58
CA ALA A 142 2.36 7.31 -13.63
C ALA A 142 3.24 6.24 -14.29
N CYS A 143 3.36 5.08 -13.62
CA CYS A 143 4.16 3.94 -14.08
C CYS A 143 3.31 2.66 -14.16
N PRO A 144 2.23 2.62 -14.97
CA PRO A 144 1.24 1.54 -14.94
C PRO A 144 1.82 0.15 -15.26
N LEU A 145 2.78 0.03 -16.18
CA LEU A 145 3.37 -1.26 -16.54
C LEU A 145 4.12 -1.95 -15.39
N PHE A 146 4.56 -1.21 -14.38
CA PHE A 146 5.25 -1.80 -13.24
C PHE A 146 4.39 -2.83 -12.50
N VAL A 147 3.08 -2.61 -12.40
CA VAL A 147 2.15 -3.58 -11.78
C VAL A 147 2.15 -4.88 -12.56
N GLU A 148 2.05 -4.82 -13.90
CA GLU A 148 2.01 -6.00 -14.76
C GLU A 148 3.30 -6.81 -14.67
N PHE A 149 4.46 -6.15 -14.69
CA PHE A 149 5.75 -6.82 -14.53
C PHE A 149 5.86 -7.55 -13.19
N VAL A 150 5.46 -6.90 -12.09
CA VAL A 150 5.49 -7.51 -10.76
C VAL A 150 4.58 -8.73 -10.69
N GLU A 151 3.36 -8.64 -11.20
CA GLU A 151 2.41 -9.76 -11.17
C GLU A 151 2.86 -10.95 -12.02
N ARG A 152 3.55 -10.71 -13.13
CA ARG A 152 4.20 -11.76 -13.92
C ARG A 152 5.46 -12.33 -13.24
N GLY A 153 5.96 -11.69 -12.18
CA GLY A 153 7.21 -12.07 -11.50
C GLY A 153 8.47 -11.62 -12.22
N GLU A 154 8.35 -10.69 -13.16
CA GLU A 154 9.44 -10.10 -13.94
C GLU A 154 10.03 -8.88 -13.23
N THR A 155 10.68 -9.09 -12.09
CA THR A 155 11.20 -7.99 -11.24
C THR A 155 12.65 -7.61 -11.54
N SER A 156 13.28 -8.26 -12.52
CA SER A 156 14.66 -7.99 -12.96
C SER A 156 14.81 -8.31 -14.45
N GLY A 157 15.94 -7.95 -15.03
CA GLY A 157 16.26 -8.20 -16.42
C GLY A 157 16.11 -6.99 -17.32
N GLU A 158 16.40 -7.18 -18.62
CA GLU A 158 16.51 -6.08 -19.60
C GLU A 158 15.16 -5.37 -19.85
N ALA A 159 14.08 -6.15 -19.99
CA ALA A 159 12.76 -5.61 -20.32
C ALA A 159 12.25 -4.62 -19.25
N ILE A 160 12.24 -5.02 -17.97
CA ILE A 160 11.81 -4.13 -16.89
C ILE A 160 12.79 -2.97 -16.68
N THR A 161 14.10 -3.18 -16.89
CA THR A 161 15.09 -2.12 -16.77
C THR A 161 14.89 -1.05 -17.83
N LYS A 162 14.56 -1.43 -19.08
CA LYS A 162 14.23 -0.48 -20.14
C LYS A 162 13.00 0.34 -19.79
N VAL A 163 11.92 -0.31 -19.38
CA VAL A 163 10.68 0.37 -18.95
C VAL A 163 10.95 1.33 -17.78
N ALA A 164 11.75 0.90 -16.81
CA ALA A 164 12.11 1.76 -15.68
C ALA A 164 12.90 3.00 -16.12
N ARG A 165 13.86 2.87 -17.04
CA ARG A 165 14.59 4.03 -17.59
C ARG A 165 13.65 5.00 -18.30
N ASP A 166 12.74 4.49 -19.13
CA ASP A 166 11.79 5.32 -19.87
C ASP A 166 10.86 6.09 -18.91
N TYR A 167 10.33 5.44 -17.86
CA TYR A 167 9.48 6.08 -16.87
C TYR A 167 10.21 7.07 -15.97
N LEU A 168 11.45 6.73 -15.55
CA LEU A 168 12.16 7.48 -14.52
C LEU A 168 13.05 8.60 -15.09
N ALA A 169 13.17 8.71 -16.43
CA ALA A 169 13.96 9.77 -17.06
C ALA A 169 13.60 11.19 -16.55
N PRO A 170 12.31 11.60 -16.45
CA PRO A 170 11.96 12.90 -15.91
C PRO A 170 12.33 13.10 -14.43
N MET A 171 12.41 12.02 -13.65
CA MET A 171 12.88 12.08 -12.26
C MET A 171 14.37 12.39 -12.19
N MET A 172 15.17 11.80 -13.09
CA MET A 172 16.61 12.10 -13.20
C MET A 172 16.84 13.51 -13.69
N GLU A 173 16.07 13.98 -14.69
CA GLU A 173 16.14 15.36 -15.18
C GLU A 173 15.77 16.40 -14.13
N SER A 174 14.90 16.06 -13.20
CA SER A 174 14.49 16.91 -12.07
C SER A 174 15.43 16.82 -10.86
N ASP A 175 16.52 16.05 -10.93
CA ASP A 175 17.48 15.84 -9.85
C ASP A 175 16.83 15.47 -8.51
N VAL A 176 15.82 14.61 -8.52
CA VAL A 176 15.18 14.17 -7.28
C VAL A 176 16.19 13.38 -6.43
N ASP A 177 16.19 13.62 -5.13
CA ASP A 177 17.02 12.89 -4.18
C ASP A 177 16.23 11.87 -3.35
N THR A 178 14.92 11.90 -3.48
CA THR A 178 13.98 11.03 -2.76
C THR A 178 12.85 10.64 -3.70
N LEU A 179 12.57 9.35 -3.80
CA LEU A 179 11.52 8.79 -4.66
C LEU A 179 10.53 7.99 -3.83
N VAL A 180 9.28 8.44 -3.83
CA VAL A 180 8.16 7.74 -3.18
C VAL A 180 7.62 6.65 -4.10
N LEU A 181 7.59 5.42 -3.61
CA LEU A 181 6.98 4.28 -4.26
C LEU A 181 5.48 4.26 -3.94
N GLY A 182 4.70 5.01 -4.71
CA GLY A 182 3.28 5.25 -4.49
C GLY A 182 2.35 4.15 -5.01
N CYS A 183 2.81 2.90 -4.97
CA CYS A 183 2.03 1.70 -5.28
C CYS A 183 2.57 0.52 -4.48
N THR A 184 1.69 -0.33 -3.99
CA THR A 184 2.05 -1.51 -3.18
C THR A 184 2.89 -2.55 -3.92
N HIS A 185 2.86 -2.56 -5.25
CA HIS A 185 3.67 -3.45 -6.09
C HIS A 185 5.13 -2.99 -6.21
N TYR A 186 5.38 -1.69 -6.18
CA TYR A 186 6.70 -1.12 -6.53
C TYR A 186 7.84 -1.47 -5.57
N PRO A 187 7.63 -1.79 -4.28
CA PRO A 187 8.71 -2.30 -3.44
C PRO A 187 9.40 -3.55 -3.97
N LEU A 188 8.71 -4.37 -4.78
CA LEU A 188 9.31 -5.54 -5.43
C LEU A 188 10.22 -5.18 -6.61
N LEU A 189 10.19 -3.93 -7.08
CA LEU A 189 11.06 -3.38 -8.13
C LEU A 189 12.20 -2.52 -7.57
N THR A 190 12.40 -2.51 -6.26
CA THR A 190 13.41 -1.67 -5.58
C THR A 190 14.80 -1.82 -6.20
N GLY A 191 15.20 -3.04 -6.56
CA GLY A 191 16.51 -3.30 -7.20
C GLY A 191 16.65 -2.60 -8.56
N VAL A 192 15.66 -2.72 -9.43
CA VAL A 192 15.65 -2.07 -10.75
C VAL A 192 15.56 -0.56 -10.63
N ILE A 193 14.67 -0.07 -9.76
CA ILE A 193 14.48 1.37 -9.55
C ILE A 193 15.77 2.00 -8.99
N SER A 194 16.39 1.37 -7.98
CA SER A 194 17.68 1.84 -7.43
C SER A 194 18.79 1.83 -8.48
N TYR A 195 18.84 0.80 -9.31
CA TYR A 195 19.83 0.70 -10.38
C TYR A 195 19.68 1.85 -11.39
N VAL A 196 18.46 2.19 -11.77
CA VAL A 196 18.17 3.27 -12.74
C VAL A 196 18.39 4.65 -12.13
N MET A 197 17.92 4.88 -10.90
CA MET A 197 18.01 6.19 -10.24
C MET A 197 19.39 6.49 -9.67
N GLY A 198 20.19 5.47 -9.39
CA GLY A 198 21.52 5.63 -8.80
C GLY A 198 21.52 5.77 -7.27
N ASN A 199 22.72 5.71 -6.70
CA ASN A 199 22.93 5.65 -5.25
C ASN A 199 22.61 6.95 -4.50
N GLY A 200 22.41 8.05 -5.20
CA GLY A 200 22.09 9.37 -4.62
C GLY A 200 20.61 9.53 -4.25
N VAL A 201 19.74 8.60 -4.65
CA VAL A 201 18.30 8.70 -4.48
C VAL A 201 17.82 7.74 -3.39
N SER A 202 17.14 8.27 -2.39
CA SER A 202 16.49 7.48 -1.34
C SER A 202 15.12 7.00 -1.82
N LEU A 203 14.86 5.70 -1.75
CA LEU A 203 13.54 5.14 -2.04
C LEU A 203 12.70 5.10 -0.76
N VAL A 204 11.46 5.58 -0.84
CA VAL A 204 10.51 5.60 0.28
C VAL A 204 9.35 4.67 -0.01
N SER A 205 9.24 3.58 0.75
CA SER A 205 8.06 2.72 0.80
C SER A 205 7.16 3.15 1.95
N SER A 206 5.85 3.19 1.70
CA SER A 206 4.87 3.49 2.74
C SER A 206 4.69 2.37 3.77
N ALA A 207 5.09 1.14 3.46
CA ALA A 207 4.76 -0.04 4.24
C ALA A 207 5.23 0.04 5.71
N GLU A 208 6.51 0.35 5.93
CA GLU A 208 7.06 0.44 7.29
C GLU A 208 6.46 1.60 8.09
N GLU A 209 6.29 2.76 7.45
CA GLU A 209 5.74 3.95 8.12
C GLU A 209 4.26 3.76 8.44
N THR A 210 3.50 3.07 7.58
CA THR A 210 2.12 2.68 7.83
C THR A 210 2.01 1.76 9.04
N ALA A 211 2.90 0.76 9.16
CA ALA A 211 2.93 -0.13 10.32
C ALA A 211 3.27 0.62 11.63
N LYS A 212 4.17 1.60 11.58
CA LYS A 212 4.46 2.48 12.74
C LYS A 212 3.25 3.34 13.14
N ASP A 213 2.55 3.90 12.16
CA ASP A 213 1.33 4.68 12.42
C ASP A 213 0.24 3.80 13.03
N LEU A 214 0.07 2.60 12.50
CA LEU A 214 -0.85 1.62 13.06
C LEU A 214 -0.52 1.31 14.52
N TYR A 215 0.74 1.00 14.83
CA TYR A 215 1.17 0.75 16.21
C TYR A 215 0.84 1.92 17.13
N ARG A 216 1.20 3.16 16.74
CA ARG A 216 0.90 4.36 17.52
C ARG A 216 -0.60 4.49 17.77
N THR A 217 -1.40 4.33 16.73
CA THR A 217 -2.86 4.42 16.80
C THR A 217 -3.46 3.37 17.73
N LEU A 218 -2.98 2.13 17.69
CA LEU A 218 -3.44 1.07 18.60
C LEU A 218 -3.08 1.37 20.05
N VAL A 219 -1.89 1.93 20.30
CA VAL A 219 -1.48 2.36 21.66
C VAL A 219 -2.38 3.48 22.17
N GLU A 220 -2.54 4.55 21.40
CA GLU A 220 -3.32 5.73 21.77
C GLU A 220 -4.79 5.40 22.06
N ASN A 221 -5.36 4.44 21.34
CA ASN A 221 -6.74 4.00 21.52
C ASN A 221 -6.89 2.79 22.48
N SER A 222 -5.81 2.35 23.11
CA SER A 222 -5.82 1.17 24.01
C SER A 222 -6.35 -0.10 23.33
N LEU A 223 -6.03 -0.30 22.06
CA LEU A 223 -6.50 -1.40 21.22
C LEU A 223 -5.46 -2.52 21.02
N LEU A 224 -4.24 -2.39 21.58
CA LEU A 224 -3.25 -3.47 21.49
C LEU A 224 -3.80 -4.76 22.09
N ARG A 225 -3.47 -5.88 21.46
CA ARG A 225 -3.78 -7.19 21.97
C ARG A 225 -2.95 -7.48 23.24
N ALA A 226 -3.58 -8.08 24.24
CA ALA A 226 -2.90 -8.37 25.49
C ALA A 226 -1.79 -9.43 25.30
N ALA A 227 -0.69 -9.26 26.01
CA ALA A 227 0.35 -10.28 26.07
C ALA A 227 -0.20 -11.61 26.66
N GLY A 228 0.31 -12.74 26.20
CA GLY A 228 -0.07 -14.07 26.71
C GLY A 228 -1.38 -14.66 26.16
N LYS A 229 -2.00 -14.05 25.17
CA LYS A 229 -3.24 -14.54 24.53
C LYS A 229 -3.04 -15.68 23.50
N GLY A 230 -1.88 -16.30 23.48
CA GLY A 230 -1.52 -17.30 22.46
C GLY A 230 -1.07 -16.68 21.15
N PRO A 231 -0.75 -17.47 20.12
CA PRO A 231 -0.25 -16.97 18.84
C PRO A 231 -1.30 -16.11 18.12
N ALA A 232 -0.83 -15.09 17.41
CA ALA A 232 -1.66 -14.30 16.51
C ALA A 232 -2.16 -15.16 15.33
N THR A 233 -3.31 -14.83 14.80
CA THR A 233 -3.89 -15.51 13.64
C THR A 233 -3.94 -14.57 12.44
N HIS A 234 -3.60 -15.09 11.26
CA HIS A 234 -3.60 -14.32 10.02
C HIS A 234 -4.50 -15.00 9.02
N SER A 235 -5.54 -14.28 8.59
CA SER A 235 -6.53 -14.78 7.62
C SER A 235 -6.45 -13.98 6.33
N PHE A 236 -6.58 -14.66 5.19
CA PHE A 236 -6.48 -14.07 3.86
C PHE A 236 -7.74 -14.38 3.06
N LEU A 237 -8.34 -13.33 2.49
CA LEU A 237 -9.54 -13.41 1.67
C LEU A 237 -9.25 -12.83 0.28
N ALA A 238 -9.87 -13.42 -0.74
CA ALA A 238 -9.87 -12.90 -2.10
C ALA A 238 -11.27 -12.91 -2.68
N THR A 239 -11.64 -11.88 -3.43
CA THR A 239 -12.95 -11.78 -4.08
C THR A 239 -12.97 -12.42 -5.46
N GLY A 240 -11.81 -12.64 -6.08
CA GLY A 240 -11.64 -13.37 -7.33
C GLY A 240 -11.16 -14.81 -7.11
N ASP A 241 -10.37 -15.32 -8.06
CA ASP A 241 -9.77 -16.66 -7.98
C ASP A 241 -8.79 -16.75 -6.80
N SER A 242 -9.19 -17.46 -5.75
CA SER A 242 -8.40 -17.62 -4.54
C SER A 242 -7.12 -18.45 -4.76
N ALA A 243 -7.12 -19.40 -5.71
CA ALA A 243 -5.95 -20.22 -6.01
C ALA A 243 -4.89 -19.38 -6.75
N ALA A 244 -5.30 -18.58 -7.73
CA ALA A 244 -4.42 -17.65 -8.42
C ALA A 244 -3.87 -16.59 -7.45
N PHE A 245 -4.70 -16.08 -6.55
CA PHE A 245 -4.27 -15.18 -5.49
C PHE A 245 -3.22 -15.81 -4.59
N GLU A 246 -3.41 -17.05 -4.14
CA GLU A 246 -2.48 -17.72 -3.23
C GLU A 246 -1.09 -17.87 -3.85
N VAL A 247 -1.01 -18.22 -5.14
CA VAL A 247 0.27 -18.32 -5.86
C VAL A 247 1.02 -16.99 -5.90
N LEU A 248 0.32 -15.90 -6.22
CA LEU A 248 0.92 -14.56 -6.22
C LEU A 248 1.24 -14.08 -4.80
N ALA A 249 0.34 -14.30 -3.85
CA ALA A 249 0.50 -13.87 -2.48
C ALA A 249 1.77 -14.43 -1.82
N ARG A 250 2.14 -15.67 -2.15
CA ARG A 250 3.38 -16.28 -1.67
C ARG A 250 4.64 -15.59 -2.18
N ARG A 251 4.58 -14.90 -3.32
CA ARG A 251 5.71 -14.08 -3.80
C ARG A 251 5.91 -12.82 -2.96
N PHE A 252 4.82 -12.25 -2.42
CA PHE A 252 4.84 -11.03 -1.63
C PHE A 252 5.11 -11.29 -0.15
N LEU A 253 4.49 -12.31 0.42
CA LEU A 253 4.49 -12.56 1.87
C LEU A 253 5.19 -13.87 2.28
N GLY A 254 5.46 -14.77 1.33
CA GLY A 254 6.13 -16.03 1.62
C GLY A 254 5.21 -17.06 2.28
N PRO A 255 5.77 -17.94 3.15
CA PRO A 255 5.04 -19.07 3.73
C PRO A 255 3.98 -18.67 4.76
N GLU A 256 3.96 -17.43 5.23
CA GLU A 256 2.94 -16.90 6.14
C GLU A 256 1.55 -16.85 5.50
N VAL A 257 1.49 -16.84 4.17
CA VAL A 257 0.23 -17.06 3.45
C VAL A 257 -0.13 -18.54 3.56
N GLY A 258 -1.07 -18.83 4.44
CA GLY A 258 -1.69 -20.14 4.55
C GLY A 258 -2.70 -20.36 3.42
N SER A 259 -3.90 -20.81 3.75
CA SER A 259 -5.01 -20.91 2.78
C SER A 259 -5.68 -19.56 2.57
N VAL A 260 -6.00 -19.26 1.32
CA VAL A 260 -6.80 -18.09 0.94
C VAL A 260 -8.26 -18.52 0.76
N LYS A 261 -9.18 -17.85 1.42
CA LYS A 261 -10.61 -18.10 1.29
C LYS A 261 -11.21 -17.20 0.23
N HIS A 262 -12.03 -17.79 -0.63
CA HIS A 262 -12.82 -17.02 -1.57
C HIS A 262 -14.05 -16.41 -0.89
N ILE A 263 -14.36 -15.16 -1.21
CA ILE A 263 -15.61 -14.51 -0.83
C ILE A 263 -16.28 -13.93 -2.08
N GLU A 264 -17.61 -14.02 -2.13
CA GLU A 264 -18.41 -13.44 -3.21
C GLU A 264 -19.06 -12.14 -2.73
N TRP A 265 -19.04 -11.12 -3.59
CA TRP A 265 -19.88 -9.94 -3.38
C TRP A 265 -21.34 -10.29 -3.63
N LYS A 266 -22.21 -9.94 -2.70
CA LYS A 266 -23.65 -10.14 -2.81
C LYS A 266 -24.29 -9.06 -3.68
#